data_6b073387a4485602357b129330cc8202
#
_entry.id   6b073387a4485602357b129330cc8202
#
_cell.length_a   1.000
_cell.length_b   1.000
_cell.length_c   1.000
_cell.angle_alpha   90.00
_cell.angle_beta   90.00
_cell.angle_gamma   90.00
#
_symmetry.space_group_name_H-M   'P 1'
#
loop_
_entity.id
_entity.type
_entity.pdbx_description
1 polymer ?
#
loop_
_entity_poly.entity_id
_entity_poly.type
_entity_poly.pdbx_seq_one_letter_code
_entity_poly.pdbx_strand_id
1 'polypeptide(L)'
;MDNPLYYVGIDIAKAKFDVAVKLQNGKHKHKVFKNNPEGFQTLMQWLNTFGETFHCVMEATNIYHEALADFLFQQQITVSVINPKCSANFTKTDNLRSKTDKIDAKMLADYADEKRHKLPIYQPISPAQRELLRKNRQLDHLKKQLAQEKTRLTMLVDSDCIASTQQMIVFIKAQIKALEKTIKQCVNADNTLKNNVKLLCTIPAIGFATAVQLIAHLGDGNRFKNAKAAATFAGLTPMIKSSGKSLNTVIGISKIGQSDIRKALFCPAMNFAFGCYKNSVYRSFVLRLLECGKPKMVIITALMRKLVTIAQAVLQKQTAFNLDTFMK
;
A
#
# COMPACT_ATOMS: atom_id res chain seq x y z
N MET A 1 -18.66 -21.18 27.39
CA MET A 1 -17.21 -20.98 27.64
C MET A 1 -16.65 -20.39 26.36
N ASP A 2 -16.08 -19.20 26.42
CA ASP A 2 -15.49 -18.60 25.24
C ASP A 2 -14.29 -19.44 24.80
N ASN A 3 -14.28 -19.91 23.56
CA ASN A 3 -13.16 -20.66 23.00
C ASN A 3 -11.88 -19.81 23.08
N PRO A 4 -10.76 -20.37 23.57
CA PRO A 4 -9.52 -19.62 23.72
C PRO A 4 -9.02 -19.13 22.35
N LEU A 5 -8.67 -17.86 22.27
CA LEU A 5 -8.09 -17.26 21.08
C LEU A 5 -6.58 -17.56 21.00
N TYR A 6 -6.14 -18.19 19.92
CA TYR A 6 -4.73 -18.47 19.65
C TYR A 6 -4.14 -17.45 18.69
N TYR A 7 -2.97 -16.91 19.03
CA TYR A 7 -2.21 -16.02 18.15
C TYR A 7 -1.22 -16.82 17.33
N VAL A 8 -1.27 -16.62 16.03
CA VAL A 8 -0.49 -17.36 15.04
C VAL A 8 0.37 -16.41 14.23
N GLY A 9 1.68 -16.56 14.31
CA GLY A 9 2.63 -15.82 13.47
C GLY A 9 3.03 -16.65 12.26
N ILE A 10 3.04 -16.02 11.09
CA ILE A 10 3.34 -16.68 9.82
C ILE A 10 4.41 -15.88 9.09
N ASP A 11 5.59 -16.48 8.91
CA ASP A 11 6.65 -15.95 8.05
C ASP A 11 6.58 -16.63 6.69
N ILE A 12 6.40 -15.82 5.62
CA ILE A 12 6.07 -16.31 4.27
C ILE A 12 7.22 -16.09 3.29
N ALA A 13 7.61 -17.19 2.62
CA ALA A 13 8.48 -17.21 1.46
C ALA A 13 7.75 -17.71 0.21
N LYS A 14 8.44 -17.69 -0.94
CA LYS A 14 7.87 -18.10 -2.23
C LYS A 14 7.37 -19.56 -2.25
N ALA A 15 8.15 -20.49 -1.71
CA ALA A 15 7.88 -21.93 -1.80
C ALA A 15 7.28 -22.52 -0.53
N LYS A 16 7.51 -21.89 0.63
CA LYS A 16 7.12 -22.40 1.94
C LYS A 16 6.73 -21.22 2.85
N PHE A 17 6.10 -21.55 3.97
CA PHE A 17 5.91 -20.62 5.07
C PHE A 17 6.09 -21.34 6.41
N ASP A 18 6.66 -20.60 7.36
CA ASP A 18 6.89 -21.03 8.72
C ASP A 18 5.78 -20.50 9.63
N VAL A 19 5.19 -21.36 10.44
CA VAL A 19 4.06 -21.01 11.31
C VAL A 19 4.40 -21.28 12.76
N ALA A 20 4.12 -20.33 13.62
CA ALA A 20 4.21 -20.50 15.07
C ALA A 20 2.87 -20.19 15.73
N VAL A 21 2.35 -21.12 16.53
CA VAL A 21 1.17 -20.93 17.37
C VAL A 21 1.63 -20.66 18.80
N LYS A 22 1.22 -19.55 19.39
CA LYS A 22 1.44 -19.22 20.79
C LYS A 22 0.40 -19.94 21.64
N LEU A 23 0.86 -20.78 22.56
CA LEU A 23 0.01 -21.53 23.49
C LEU A 23 -0.31 -20.69 24.72
N GLN A 24 -1.35 -21.06 25.48
CA GLN A 24 -1.77 -20.39 26.72
C GLN A 24 -0.66 -20.34 27.81
N ASN A 25 0.26 -21.31 27.79
CA ASN A 25 1.40 -21.35 28.71
C ASN A 25 2.62 -20.52 28.22
N GLY A 26 2.45 -19.70 27.20
CA GLY A 26 3.50 -18.84 26.60
C GLY A 26 4.49 -19.59 25.69
N LYS A 27 4.41 -20.93 25.59
CA LYS A 27 5.27 -21.69 24.66
C LYS A 27 4.75 -21.62 23.25
N HIS A 28 5.63 -21.85 22.26
CA HIS A 28 5.28 -21.88 20.85
C HIS A 28 5.37 -23.29 20.28
N LYS A 29 4.39 -23.65 19.45
CA LYS A 29 4.49 -24.80 18.54
C LYS A 29 4.79 -24.28 17.15
N HIS A 30 5.74 -24.88 16.45
CA HIS A 30 6.21 -24.45 15.14
C HIS A 30 6.09 -25.58 14.12
N LYS A 31 5.66 -25.24 12.89
CA LYS A 31 5.62 -26.17 11.77
C LYS A 31 5.81 -25.41 10.45
N VAL A 32 6.38 -26.08 9.44
CA VAL A 32 6.62 -25.52 8.10
C VAL A 32 5.63 -26.16 7.13
N PHE A 33 5.12 -25.34 6.21
CA PHE A 33 4.15 -25.75 5.18
C PHE A 33 4.58 -25.27 3.79
N LYS A 34 4.12 -25.93 2.73
CA LYS A 34 4.28 -25.48 1.35
C LYS A 34 3.36 -24.30 1.06
N ASN A 35 3.85 -23.29 0.34
CA ASN A 35 3.04 -22.14 -0.06
C ASN A 35 2.22 -22.47 -1.33
N ASN A 36 1.27 -23.38 -1.18
CA ASN A 36 0.35 -23.83 -2.21
C ASN A 36 -0.99 -24.28 -1.57
N PRO A 37 -2.05 -24.52 -2.35
CA PRO A 37 -3.36 -24.91 -1.82
C PRO A 37 -3.34 -26.14 -0.89
N GLU A 38 -2.52 -27.14 -1.19
CA GLU A 38 -2.39 -28.34 -0.33
C GLU A 38 -1.78 -28.01 1.04
N GLY A 39 -0.75 -27.14 1.04
CA GLY A 39 -0.13 -26.66 2.27
C GLY A 39 -1.08 -25.82 3.12
N PHE A 40 -1.99 -25.05 2.49
CA PHE A 40 -3.03 -24.30 3.20
C PHE A 40 -4.03 -25.22 3.90
N GLN A 41 -4.46 -26.30 3.25
CA GLN A 41 -5.33 -27.29 3.86
C GLN A 41 -4.64 -28.02 5.02
N THR A 42 -3.36 -28.39 4.83
CA THR A 42 -2.55 -29.03 5.88
C THR A 42 -2.34 -28.08 7.08
N LEU A 43 -2.21 -26.77 6.84
CA LEU A 43 -2.18 -25.75 7.90
C LEU A 43 -3.48 -25.78 8.70
N MET A 44 -4.63 -25.78 8.04
CA MET A 44 -5.93 -25.80 8.73
C MET A 44 -6.10 -27.04 9.60
N GLN A 45 -5.76 -28.21 9.07
CA GLN A 45 -5.79 -29.46 9.84
C GLN A 45 -4.89 -29.37 11.08
N TRP A 46 -3.72 -28.79 10.95
CA TRP A 46 -2.81 -28.62 12.07
C TRP A 46 -3.29 -27.57 13.08
N LEU A 47 -3.85 -26.43 12.65
CA LEU A 47 -4.41 -25.42 13.52
C LEU A 47 -5.58 -26.00 14.36
N ASN A 48 -6.48 -26.76 13.75
CA ASN A 48 -7.62 -27.39 14.41
C ASN A 48 -7.23 -28.34 15.55
N THR A 49 -5.96 -28.77 15.63
CA THR A 49 -5.48 -29.57 16.78
C THR A 49 -5.29 -28.74 18.05
N PHE A 50 -5.28 -27.41 17.96
CA PHE A 50 -5.11 -26.51 19.11
C PHE A 50 -6.44 -25.90 19.60
N GLY A 51 -7.40 -25.70 18.69
CA GLY A 51 -8.68 -25.08 19.00
C GLY A 51 -9.41 -24.60 17.73
N GLU A 52 -10.34 -23.68 17.88
CA GLU A 52 -11.21 -23.21 16.79
C GLU A 52 -11.02 -21.73 16.46
N THR A 53 -10.48 -20.94 17.39
CA THR A 53 -10.40 -19.48 17.22
C THR A 53 -8.95 -19.01 17.09
N PHE A 54 -8.64 -18.41 15.96
CA PHE A 54 -7.27 -17.98 15.63
C PHE A 54 -7.23 -16.54 15.15
N HIS A 55 -6.15 -15.84 15.49
CA HIS A 55 -5.75 -14.60 14.86
C HIS A 55 -4.38 -14.78 14.21
N CYS A 56 -4.35 -14.90 12.88
CA CYS A 56 -3.14 -15.09 12.10
C CYS A 56 -2.53 -13.74 11.72
N VAL A 57 -1.24 -13.57 11.98
CA VAL A 57 -0.48 -12.36 11.61
C VAL A 57 0.67 -12.74 10.69
N MET A 58 0.80 -12.02 9.58
CA MET A 58 1.85 -12.21 8.59
C MET A 58 2.38 -10.89 8.06
N GLU A 59 3.61 -10.89 7.55
CA GLU A 59 4.18 -9.72 6.89
C GLU A 59 3.74 -9.60 5.44
N ALA A 60 3.59 -8.36 4.95
CA ALA A 60 3.35 -8.04 3.55
C ALA A 60 4.63 -8.26 2.71
N THR A 61 5.04 -9.52 2.54
CA THR A 61 6.23 -9.90 1.77
C THR A 61 5.86 -10.11 0.31
N ASN A 62 6.08 -9.09 -0.52
CA ASN A 62 5.72 -9.09 -1.95
C ASN A 62 4.27 -9.56 -2.17
N ILE A 63 4.04 -10.53 -3.08
CA ILE A 63 2.73 -11.13 -3.39
C ILE A 63 2.50 -12.48 -2.68
N TYR A 64 3.52 -13.01 -2.01
CA TYR A 64 3.51 -14.40 -1.51
C TYR A 64 2.49 -14.65 -0.40
N HIS A 65 2.13 -13.62 0.36
CA HIS A 65 1.13 -13.68 1.42
C HIS A 65 -0.32 -13.64 0.91
N GLU A 66 -0.57 -13.14 -0.32
CA GLU A 66 -1.92 -12.82 -0.80
C GLU A 66 -2.82 -14.08 -0.82
N ALA A 67 -2.33 -15.19 -1.39
CA ALA A 67 -3.13 -16.40 -1.54
C ALA A 67 -3.49 -17.04 -0.19
N LEU A 68 -2.54 -17.09 0.76
CA LEU A 68 -2.77 -17.62 2.08
C LEU A 68 -3.71 -16.73 2.90
N ALA A 69 -3.53 -15.40 2.82
CA ALA A 69 -4.40 -14.44 3.52
C ALA A 69 -5.85 -14.54 3.04
N ASP A 70 -6.07 -14.65 1.71
CA ASP A 70 -7.39 -14.84 1.11
C ASP A 70 -8.01 -16.18 1.56
N PHE A 71 -7.22 -17.25 1.53
CA PHE A 71 -7.67 -18.57 1.97
C PHE A 71 -8.11 -18.55 3.44
N LEU A 72 -7.29 -18.04 4.34
CA LEU A 72 -7.62 -17.96 5.77
C LEU A 72 -8.84 -17.07 6.02
N PHE A 73 -8.97 -15.95 5.30
CA PHE A 73 -10.15 -15.11 5.35
C PHE A 73 -11.43 -15.86 4.93
N GLN A 74 -11.36 -16.67 3.85
CA GLN A 74 -12.48 -17.52 3.41
C GLN A 74 -12.86 -18.58 4.45
N GLN A 75 -11.89 -19.05 5.24
CA GLN A 75 -12.13 -19.96 6.37
C GLN A 75 -12.61 -19.23 7.63
N GLN A 76 -12.99 -17.95 7.53
CA GLN A 76 -13.47 -17.11 8.64
C GLN A 76 -12.43 -16.90 9.76
N ILE A 77 -11.15 -17.14 9.49
CA ILE A 77 -10.07 -16.86 10.42
C ILE A 77 -9.73 -15.36 10.37
N THR A 78 -9.56 -14.77 11.54
CA THR A 78 -9.08 -13.39 11.64
C THR A 78 -7.62 -13.31 11.15
N VAL A 79 -7.38 -12.49 10.13
CA VAL A 79 -6.05 -12.30 9.56
C VAL A 79 -5.61 -10.83 9.67
N SER A 80 -4.35 -10.61 9.98
CA SER A 80 -3.71 -9.30 9.91
C SER A 80 -2.45 -9.37 9.05
N VAL A 81 -2.39 -8.53 8.02
CA VAL A 81 -1.19 -8.36 7.19
C VAL A 81 -0.52 -7.05 7.59
N ILE A 82 0.69 -7.16 8.15
CA ILE A 82 1.41 -6.03 8.72
C ILE A 82 2.57 -5.57 7.81
N ASN A 83 2.96 -4.30 7.96
CA ASN A 83 4.12 -3.78 7.26
C ASN A 83 5.41 -4.34 7.88
N PRO A 84 6.39 -4.84 7.10
CA PRO A 84 7.67 -5.36 7.60
C PRO A 84 8.45 -4.40 8.51
N LYS A 85 8.21 -3.08 8.42
CA LYS A 85 8.80 -2.11 9.35
C LYS A 85 8.24 -2.21 10.76
N CYS A 86 6.98 -2.68 10.91
CA CYS A 86 6.35 -2.80 12.21
C CYS A 86 6.97 -3.97 12.99
N SER A 87 7.12 -5.13 12.35
CA SER A 87 7.76 -6.31 12.92
C SER A 87 9.25 -6.08 13.18
N ALA A 88 9.98 -5.47 12.23
CA ALA A 88 11.39 -5.13 12.42
C ALA A 88 11.65 -4.17 13.61
N ASN A 89 10.73 -3.25 13.90
CA ASN A 89 10.84 -2.40 15.09
C ASN A 89 10.56 -3.18 16.38
N PHE A 90 9.67 -4.14 16.36
CA PHE A 90 9.38 -5.01 17.49
C PHE A 90 10.57 -5.92 17.82
N THR A 91 11.18 -6.54 16.80
CA THR A 91 12.39 -7.38 16.95
C THR A 91 13.56 -6.64 17.61
N LYS A 92 13.71 -5.32 17.32
CA LYS A 92 14.74 -4.50 17.95
C LYS A 92 14.53 -4.31 19.45
N THR A 93 13.29 -4.34 19.92
CA THR A 93 12.96 -4.20 21.34
C THR A 93 13.37 -5.45 22.13
N ASP A 94 13.30 -6.61 21.50
CA ASP A 94 13.59 -7.91 22.15
C ASP A 94 15.06 -8.35 22.05
N ASN A 95 15.95 -7.51 21.49
CA ASN A 95 17.39 -7.79 21.34
C ASN A 95 17.71 -9.17 20.73
N LEU A 96 16.89 -9.66 19.81
CA LEU A 96 17.09 -10.96 19.16
C LEU A 96 18.38 -10.93 18.30
N ARG A 97 19.36 -11.74 18.67
CA ARG A 97 20.70 -11.80 18.03
C ARG A 97 20.72 -12.69 16.78
N SER A 98 19.76 -13.59 16.62
CA SER A 98 19.70 -14.51 15.49
C SER A 98 18.40 -14.33 14.70
N LYS A 99 18.51 -14.39 13.37
CA LYS A 99 17.39 -14.32 12.43
C LYS A 99 17.24 -15.67 11.71
N THR A 100 16.08 -16.30 11.90
CA THR A 100 15.66 -17.50 11.17
C THR A 100 14.15 -17.45 10.95
N ASP A 101 13.63 -18.03 9.87
CA ASP A 101 12.19 -18.08 9.55
C ASP A 101 11.36 -18.57 10.76
N LYS A 102 11.88 -19.53 11.52
CA LYS A 102 11.26 -20.04 12.75
C LYS A 102 11.18 -18.99 13.86
N ILE A 103 12.22 -18.16 14.04
CA ILE A 103 12.25 -17.10 15.03
C ILE A 103 11.32 -15.98 14.60
N ASP A 104 11.33 -15.63 13.31
CA ASP A 104 10.47 -14.59 12.75
C ASP A 104 8.98 -14.96 12.88
N ALA A 105 8.60 -16.23 12.63
CA ALA A 105 7.24 -16.70 12.88
C ALA A 105 6.81 -16.62 14.35
N LYS A 106 7.70 -17.00 15.31
CA LYS A 106 7.41 -16.88 16.75
C LYS A 106 7.24 -15.43 17.17
N MET A 107 8.14 -14.55 16.72
CA MET A 107 8.09 -13.11 16.98
C MET A 107 6.78 -12.50 16.43
N LEU A 108 6.30 -12.93 15.28
CA LEU A 108 5.01 -12.50 14.73
C LEU A 108 3.83 -12.97 15.60
N ALA A 109 3.89 -14.16 16.21
CA ALA A 109 2.87 -14.63 17.14
C ALA A 109 2.86 -13.82 18.44
N ASP A 110 4.03 -13.48 18.97
CA ASP A 110 4.15 -12.62 20.16
C ASP A 110 3.70 -11.19 19.85
N TYR A 111 4.07 -10.64 18.70
CA TYR A 111 3.58 -9.35 18.22
C TYR A 111 2.05 -9.33 18.10
N ALA A 112 1.45 -10.41 17.61
CA ALA A 112 0.01 -10.55 17.49
C ALA A 112 -0.70 -10.44 18.83
N ASP A 113 -0.21 -11.14 19.83
CA ASP A 113 -0.77 -11.11 21.20
C ASP A 113 -0.62 -9.74 21.86
N GLU A 114 0.59 -9.16 21.85
CA GLU A 114 0.84 -7.86 22.47
C GLU A 114 0.12 -6.69 21.81
N LYS A 115 -0.02 -6.71 20.50
CA LYS A 115 -0.61 -5.61 19.71
C LYS A 115 -2.05 -5.89 19.27
N ARG A 116 -2.71 -6.93 19.77
CA ARG A 116 -4.04 -7.42 19.37
C ARG A 116 -5.08 -6.31 19.12
N HIS A 117 -5.09 -5.28 19.95
CA HIS A 117 -6.06 -4.16 19.84
C HIS A 117 -5.72 -3.13 18.75
N LYS A 118 -4.54 -3.23 18.12
CA LYS A 118 -4.02 -2.27 17.12
C LYS A 118 -3.77 -2.90 15.75
N LEU A 119 -4.01 -4.19 15.61
CA LEU A 119 -3.77 -4.90 14.37
C LEU A 119 -4.83 -4.54 13.32
N PRO A 120 -4.42 -4.24 12.08
CA PRO A 120 -5.35 -4.04 10.99
C PRO A 120 -5.95 -5.39 10.58
N ILE A 121 -7.26 -5.49 10.54
CA ILE A 121 -7.93 -6.69 10.02
C ILE A 121 -7.85 -6.71 8.50
N TYR A 122 -7.37 -7.82 7.96
CA TYR A 122 -7.26 -8.04 6.52
C TYR A 122 -8.64 -8.08 5.87
N GLN A 123 -8.75 -7.35 4.77
CA GLN A 123 -9.89 -7.42 3.86
C GLN A 123 -9.36 -7.75 2.46
N PRO A 124 -9.83 -8.81 1.83
CA PRO A 124 -9.42 -9.15 0.48
C PRO A 124 -9.84 -8.05 -0.50
N ILE A 125 -8.98 -7.76 -1.44
CA ILE A 125 -9.31 -6.87 -2.56
C ILE A 125 -10.01 -7.69 -3.66
N SER A 126 -10.93 -7.05 -4.41
CA SER A 126 -11.61 -7.74 -5.50
C SER A 126 -10.64 -8.25 -6.56
N PRO A 127 -10.96 -9.34 -7.29
CA PRO A 127 -10.11 -9.84 -8.38
C PRO A 127 -9.78 -8.76 -9.41
N ALA A 128 -10.76 -7.93 -9.80
CA ALA A 128 -10.58 -6.83 -10.74
C ALA A 128 -9.63 -5.75 -10.19
N GLN A 129 -9.76 -5.40 -8.91
CA GLN A 129 -8.84 -4.46 -8.26
C GLN A 129 -7.41 -5.03 -8.18
N ARG A 130 -7.27 -6.33 -7.88
CA ARG A 130 -5.97 -7.02 -7.83
C ARG A 130 -5.30 -7.05 -9.20
N GLU A 131 -6.06 -7.34 -10.25
CA GLU A 131 -5.59 -7.28 -11.62
C GLU A 131 -5.12 -5.87 -12.00
N LEU A 132 -5.90 -4.85 -11.65
CA LEU A 132 -5.55 -3.45 -11.87
C LEU A 132 -4.25 -3.06 -11.15
N LEU A 133 -4.08 -3.49 -9.90
CA LEU A 133 -2.87 -3.25 -9.11
C LEU A 133 -1.62 -3.88 -9.77
N ARG A 134 -1.73 -5.12 -10.25
CA ARG A 134 -0.64 -5.80 -10.96
C ARG A 134 -0.26 -5.10 -12.27
N LYS A 135 -1.26 -4.71 -13.06
CA LYS A 135 -1.05 -3.96 -14.31
C LYS A 135 -0.40 -2.60 -14.07
N ASN A 136 -0.83 -1.86 -13.03
CA ASN A 136 -0.21 -0.59 -12.66
C ASN A 136 1.25 -0.75 -12.24
N ARG A 137 1.57 -1.77 -11.45
CA ARG A 137 2.97 -2.06 -11.06
C ARG A 137 3.83 -2.37 -12.28
N GLN A 138 3.31 -3.14 -13.24
CA GLN A 138 4.01 -3.43 -14.48
C GLN A 138 4.20 -2.17 -15.33
N LEU A 139 3.17 -1.32 -15.44
CA LEU A 139 3.25 -0.05 -16.15
C LEU A 139 4.33 0.88 -15.54
N ASP A 140 4.40 0.95 -14.22
CA ASP A 140 5.40 1.72 -13.50
C ASP A 140 6.82 1.18 -13.71
N HIS A 141 6.97 -0.16 -13.77
CA HIS A 141 8.24 -0.80 -14.09
C HIS A 141 8.71 -0.42 -15.50
N LEU A 142 7.85 -0.55 -16.51
CA LEU A 142 8.15 -0.18 -17.88
C LEU A 142 8.50 1.32 -18.02
N LYS A 143 7.78 2.21 -17.32
CA LYS A 143 8.09 3.65 -17.31
C LYS A 143 9.46 3.95 -16.68
N LYS A 144 9.86 3.22 -15.64
CA LYS A 144 11.20 3.32 -15.05
C LYS A 144 12.28 2.85 -16.05
N GLN A 145 12.08 1.68 -16.66
CA GLN A 145 13.00 1.16 -17.69
C GLN A 145 13.15 2.16 -18.85
N LEU A 146 12.04 2.71 -19.34
CA LEU A 146 12.09 3.73 -20.40
C LEU A 146 12.93 4.95 -20.01
N ALA A 147 12.78 5.42 -18.76
CA ALA A 147 13.58 6.55 -18.27
C ALA A 147 15.08 6.19 -18.17
N GLN A 148 15.40 4.98 -17.71
CA GLN A 148 16.78 4.49 -17.64
C GLN A 148 17.42 4.37 -19.03
N GLU A 149 16.72 3.76 -20.00
CA GLU A 149 17.25 3.63 -21.38
C GLU A 149 17.41 5.00 -22.07
N LYS A 150 16.50 5.94 -21.82
CA LYS A 150 16.66 7.32 -22.34
C LYS A 150 17.88 8.02 -21.76
N THR A 151 18.15 7.87 -20.45
CA THR A 151 19.34 8.42 -19.81
C THR A 151 20.60 7.73 -20.35
N ARG A 152 20.58 6.39 -20.47
CA ARG A 152 21.68 5.61 -21.04
C ARG A 152 22.02 6.08 -22.47
N LEU A 153 20.99 6.29 -23.29
CA LEU A 153 21.17 6.75 -24.68
C LEU A 153 21.99 8.06 -24.78
N THR A 154 21.85 8.96 -23.79
CA THR A 154 22.62 10.23 -23.80
C THR A 154 24.12 10.06 -23.49
N MET A 155 24.54 8.88 -23.05
CA MET A 155 25.93 8.58 -22.66
C MET A 155 26.63 7.67 -23.66
N LEU A 156 25.92 7.13 -24.66
CA LEU A 156 26.47 6.23 -25.67
C LEU A 156 27.15 7.01 -26.79
N VAL A 157 28.28 6.47 -27.23
CA VAL A 157 29.07 7.04 -28.36
C VAL A 157 29.11 6.08 -29.56
N ASP A 158 29.06 4.78 -29.30
CA ASP A 158 29.12 3.74 -30.32
C ASP A 158 27.77 3.63 -31.09
N SER A 159 27.86 3.59 -32.45
CA SER A 159 26.67 3.59 -33.31
C SER A 159 25.77 2.37 -33.14
N ASP A 160 26.35 1.18 -32.95
CA ASP A 160 25.58 -0.05 -32.83
C ASP A 160 24.88 -0.13 -31.46
N CYS A 161 25.55 0.34 -30.40
CA CYS A 161 24.98 0.50 -29.08
C CYS A 161 23.84 1.54 -29.07
N ILE A 162 24.00 2.66 -29.77
CA ILE A 162 22.95 3.68 -29.95
C ILE A 162 21.73 3.07 -30.64
N ALA A 163 21.95 2.40 -31.80
CA ALA A 163 20.87 1.78 -32.58
C ALA A 163 20.11 0.74 -31.77
N SER A 164 20.81 -0.15 -31.05
CA SER A 164 20.22 -1.17 -30.17
C SER A 164 19.38 -0.53 -29.06
N THR A 165 19.91 0.50 -28.38
CA THR A 165 19.19 1.19 -27.29
C THR A 165 17.97 1.94 -27.83
N GLN A 166 18.02 2.53 -29.01
CA GLN A 166 16.86 3.16 -29.65
C GLN A 166 15.75 2.15 -29.95
N GLN A 167 16.10 0.95 -30.46
CA GLN A 167 15.14 -0.12 -30.69
C GLN A 167 14.47 -0.58 -29.37
N MET A 168 15.24 -0.72 -28.30
CA MET A 168 14.71 -1.04 -26.98
C MET A 168 13.73 0.04 -26.49
N ILE A 169 14.05 1.32 -26.65
CA ILE A 169 13.16 2.43 -26.30
C ILE A 169 11.85 2.37 -27.10
N VAL A 170 11.90 2.06 -28.40
CA VAL A 170 10.70 1.90 -29.24
C VAL A 170 9.85 0.75 -28.74
N PHE A 171 10.46 -0.41 -28.45
CA PHE A 171 9.78 -1.58 -27.90
C PHE A 171 9.09 -1.27 -26.55
N ILE A 172 9.80 -0.67 -25.59
CA ILE A 172 9.24 -0.33 -24.28
C ILE A 172 8.06 0.65 -24.43
N LYS A 173 8.15 1.65 -25.31
CA LYS A 173 7.04 2.58 -25.60
C LYS A 173 5.81 1.85 -26.12
N ALA A 174 5.98 0.88 -27.03
CA ALA A 174 4.89 0.07 -27.56
C ALA A 174 4.23 -0.77 -26.45
N GLN A 175 5.01 -1.40 -25.57
CA GLN A 175 4.52 -2.15 -24.40
C GLN A 175 3.74 -1.26 -23.43
N ILE A 176 4.22 -0.05 -23.13
CA ILE A 176 3.51 0.93 -22.29
C ILE A 176 2.14 1.25 -22.91
N LYS A 177 2.08 1.57 -24.20
CA LYS A 177 0.83 1.91 -24.91
C LYS A 177 -0.16 0.73 -24.90
N ALA A 178 0.32 -0.48 -25.15
CA ALA A 178 -0.50 -1.70 -25.09
C ALA A 178 -1.08 -1.92 -23.68
N LEU A 179 -0.26 -1.79 -22.64
CA LEU A 179 -0.69 -1.98 -21.26
C LEU A 179 -1.65 -0.88 -20.79
N GLU A 180 -1.46 0.37 -21.19
CA GLU A 180 -2.41 1.47 -20.91
C GLU A 180 -3.78 1.21 -21.55
N LYS A 181 -3.80 0.62 -22.78
CA LYS A 181 -5.06 0.17 -23.43
C LYS A 181 -5.73 -0.94 -22.61
N THR A 182 -4.96 -1.93 -22.16
CA THR A 182 -5.48 -3.05 -21.36
C THR A 182 -6.03 -2.57 -20.00
N ILE A 183 -5.36 -1.62 -19.36
CA ILE A 183 -5.85 -0.99 -18.12
C ILE A 183 -7.21 -0.30 -18.35
N LYS A 184 -7.37 0.44 -19.45
CA LYS A 184 -8.66 1.06 -19.81
C LYS A 184 -9.74 0.02 -20.04
N GLN A 185 -9.42 -1.10 -20.70
CA GLN A 185 -10.35 -2.20 -20.91
C GLN A 185 -10.77 -2.84 -19.59
N CYS A 186 -9.82 -3.12 -18.69
CA CYS A 186 -10.10 -3.65 -17.36
C CYS A 186 -11.04 -2.75 -16.54
N VAL A 187 -10.80 -1.44 -16.56
CA VAL A 187 -11.68 -0.46 -15.90
C VAL A 187 -13.08 -0.43 -16.52
N ASN A 188 -13.19 -0.55 -17.86
CA ASN A 188 -14.48 -0.51 -18.54
C ASN A 188 -15.29 -1.80 -18.39
N ALA A 189 -14.63 -2.94 -18.14
CA ALA A 189 -15.27 -4.24 -17.96
C ALA A 189 -15.96 -4.39 -16.59
N ASP A 190 -15.55 -3.61 -15.59
CA ASP A 190 -16.11 -3.63 -14.24
C ASP A 190 -16.85 -2.31 -13.97
N ASN A 191 -18.17 -2.40 -13.77
CA ASN A 191 -19.02 -1.22 -13.55
C ASN A 191 -18.65 -0.45 -12.29
N THR A 192 -18.22 -1.13 -11.22
CA THR A 192 -17.80 -0.51 -9.97
C THR A 192 -16.51 0.28 -10.17
N LEU A 193 -15.50 -0.34 -10.80
CA LEU A 193 -14.25 0.36 -11.13
C LEU A 193 -14.50 1.55 -12.05
N LYS A 194 -15.32 1.38 -13.08
CA LYS A 194 -15.67 2.46 -14.03
C LYS A 194 -16.33 3.64 -13.33
N ASN A 195 -17.29 3.38 -12.44
CA ASN A 195 -17.97 4.42 -11.68
C ASN A 195 -16.99 5.14 -10.73
N ASN A 196 -16.19 4.38 -9.98
CA ASN A 196 -15.21 4.92 -9.05
C ASN A 196 -14.15 5.78 -9.76
N VAL A 197 -13.68 5.35 -10.95
CA VAL A 197 -12.76 6.17 -11.77
C VAL A 197 -13.44 7.49 -12.19
N LYS A 198 -14.70 7.44 -12.66
CA LYS A 198 -15.45 8.65 -13.02
C LYS A 198 -15.58 9.60 -11.82
N LEU A 199 -15.94 9.08 -10.66
CA LEU A 199 -16.07 9.87 -9.44
C LEU A 199 -14.73 10.53 -9.05
N LEU A 200 -13.63 9.80 -9.07
CA LEU A 200 -12.33 10.38 -8.78
C LEU A 200 -11.87 11.42 -9.80
N CYS A 201 -12.20 11.25 -11.06
CA CYS A 201 -11.87 12.22 -12.12
C CYS A 201 -12.66 13.54 -11.98
N THR A 202 -13.70 13.62 -11.15
CA THR A 202 -14.36 14.89 -10.81
C THR A 202 -13.52 15.76 -9.88
N ILE A 203 -12.53 15.18 -9.19
CA ILE A 203 -11.63 15.91 -8.28
C ILE A 203 -10.59 16.66 -9.13
N PRO A 204 -10.51 18.01 -9.02
CA PRO A 204 -9.44 18.75 -9.66
C PRO A 204 -8.06 18.21 -9.26
N ALA A 205 -7.14 18.10 -10.21
CA ALA A 205 -5.84 17.47 -10.14
C ALA A 205 -5.83 15.93 -10.33
N ILE A 206 -6.96 15.24 -10.34
CA ILE A 206 -7.02 13.79 -10.53
C ILE A 206 -7.53 13.45 -11.93
N GLY A 207 -6.59 13.09 -12.83
CA GLY A 207 -6.92 12.52 -14.14
C GLY A 207 -7.04 10.99 -14.08
N PHE A 208 -7.41 10.37 -15.22
CA PHE A 208 -7.62 8.93 -15.32
C PHE A 208 -6.47 8.08 -14.74
N ALA A 209 -5.22 8.35 -15.11
CA ALA A 209 -4.08 7.58 -14.62
C ALA A 209 -3.90 7.66 -13.10
N THR A 210 -4.09 8.85 -12.52
CA THR A 210 -4.04 9.04 -11.06
C THR A 210 -5.22 8.37 -10.37
N ALA A 211 -6.44 8.46 -10.93
CA ALA A 211 -7.63 7.81 -10.40
C ALA A 211 -7.45 6.28 -10.35
N VAL A 212 -6.95 5.68 -11.44
CA VAL A 212 -6.66 4.25 -11.52
C VAL A 212 -5.64 3.82 -10.46
N GLN A 213 -4.57 4.57 -10.26
CA GLN A 213 -3.57 4.31 -9.21
C GLN A 213 -4.20 4.42 -7.80
N LEU A 214 -5.03 5.41 -7.56
CA LEU A 214 -5.71 5.57 -6.27
C LEU A 214 -6.65 4.41 -5.98
N ILE A 215 -7.49 4.01 -6.95
CA ILE A 215 -8.44 2.90 -6.78
C ILE A 215 -7.71 1.58 -6.56
N ALA A 216 -6.61 1.32 -7.26
CA ALA A 216 -5.83 0.10 -7.08
C ALA A 216 -5.38 -0.10 -5.62
N HIS A 217 -5.21 0.99 -4.87
CA HIS A 217 -4.78 0.96 -3.47
C HIS A 217 -5.89 1.26 -2.46
N LEU A 218 -6.80 2.18 -2.75
CA LEU A 218 -7.87 2.59 -1.84
C LEU A 218 -9.12 1.70 -1.95
N GLY A 219 -9.31 1.01 -3.09
CA GLY A 219 -10.50 0.21 -3.35
C GLY A 219 -11.73 1.06 -3.62
N ASP A 220 -12.86 0.58 -3.13
CA ASP A 220 -14.19 1.20 -3.25
C ASP A 220 -14.49 2.27 -2.20
N GLY A 221 -13.54 2.57 -1.31
CA GLY A 221 -13.69 3.51 -0.19
C GLY A 221 -14.06 2.85 1.13
N ASN A 222 -14.45 1.58 1.16
CA ASN A 222 -14.83 0.87 2.40
C ASN A 222 -13.62 0.29 3.15
N ARG A 223 -12.46 0.21 2.49
CA ARG A 223 -11.23 -0.34 3.06
C ARG A 223 -10.74 0.41 4.30
N PHE A 224 -10.97 1.71 4.38
CA PHE A 224 -10.47 2.56 5.46
C PHE A 224 -11.62 3.14 6.28
N LYS A 225 -11.51 3.04 7.60
CA LYS A 225 -12.50 3.56 8.55
C LYS A 225 -12.77 5.07 8.36
N ASN A 226 -11.77 5.83 7.92
CA ASN A 226 -11.89 7.27 7.66
C ASN A 226 -10.75 7.77 6.75
N ALA A 227 -10.87 9.00 6.27
CA ALA A 227 -9.91 9.64 5.38
C ALA A 227 -8.50 9.82 6.01
N LYS A 228 -8.40 9.94 7.36
CA LYS A 228 -7.11 10.02 8.05
C LYS A 228 -6.36 8.69 7.97
N ALA A 229 -7.06 7.55 8.05
CA ALA A 229 -6.48 6.22 7.87
C ALA A 229 -5.92 6.04 6.45
N ALA A 230 -6.63 6.49 5.41
CA ALA A 230 -6.15 6.47 4.03
C ALA A 230 -4.88 7.34 3.84
N ALA A 231 -4.82 8.52 4.44
CA ALA A 231 -3.62 9.37 4.42
C ALA A 231 -2.43 8.73 5.15
N THR A 232 -2.68 8.01 6.25
CA THR A 232 -1.66 7.23 6.98
C THR A 232 -1.17 6.07 6.13
N PHE A 233 -2.07 5.33 5.50
CA PHE A 233 -1.73 4.25 4.57
C PHE A 233 -0.89 4.75 3.38
N ALA A 234 -1.13 5.96 2.89
CA ALA A 234 -0.30 6.62 1.88
C ALA A 234 1.05 7.12 2.42
N GLY A 235 1.29 7.09 3.74
CA GLY A 235 2.51 7.61 4.37
C GLY A 235 2.66 9.13 4.28
N LEU A 236 1.53 9.86 4.22
CA LEU A 236 1.45 11.32 4.11
C LEU A 236 1.18 12.02 5.45
N THR A 237 1.27 11.29 6.57
CA THR A 237 1.16 11.89 7.91
C THR A 237 2.47 12.56 8.31
N PRO A 238 2.43 13.73 8.97
CA PRO A 238 3.62 14.35 9.53
C PRO A 238 4.30 13.43 10.55
N MET A 239 5.63 13.40 10.52
CA MET A 239 6.43 12.76 11.54
C MET A 239 6.98 13.83 12.49
N ILE A 240 6.53 13.79 13.73
CA ILE A 240 6.97 14.71 14.79
C ILE A 240 7.98 13.96 15.65
N LYS A 241 9.16 14.55 15.85
CA LYS A 241 10.09 14.15 16.91
C LYS A 241 10.07 15.25 17.97
N SER A 242 9.55 14.94 19.14
CA SER A 242 9.65 15.78 20.32
C SER A 242 10.44 15.05 21.39
N SER A 243 11.46 15.66 21.93
CA SER A 243 12.24 15.15 23.07
C SER A 243 12.51 16.32 24.02
N GLY A 244 11.86 16.30 25.16
CA GLY A 244 11.98 17.35 26.18
C GLY A 244 11.60 18.77 25.67
N LYS A 245 12.16 19.80 26.29
CA LYS A 245 11.90 21.21 25.92
C LYS A 245 12.68 21.68 24.67
N SER A 246 13.69 20.93 24.21
CA SER A 246 14.65 21.39 23.19
C SER A 246 14.41 20.87 21.77
N LEU A 247 13.57 19.84 21.57
CA LEU A 247 13.35 19.22 20.27
C LEU A 247 11.86 19.12 19.96
N ASN A 248 11.36 20.11 19.22
CA ASN A 248 9.99 20.09 18.67
C ASN A 248 10.09 20.27 17.14
N THR A 249 10.66 19.26 16.45
CA THR A 249 10.96 19.37 15.02
C THR A 249 10.04 18.45 14.20
N VAL A 250 9.31 19.02 13.24
CA VAL A 250 8.61 18.24 12.20
C VAL A 250 9.65 17.83 11.15
N ILE A 251 9.97 16.53 11.09
CA ILE A 251 11.04 16.00 10.19
C ILE A 251 10.51 15.77 8.77
N GLY A 252 9.24 16.05 8.48
CA GLY A 252 8.59 15.79 7.21
C GLY A 252 7.45 14.77 7.34
N ILE A 253 7.21 13.98 6.30
CA ILE A 253 6.18 12.93 6.29
C ILE A 253 6.77 11.58 6.70
N SER A 254 5.93 10.70 7.26
CA SER A 254 6.36 9.39 7.79
C SER A 254 6.97 8.48 6.72
N LYS A 255 6.52 8.60 5.46
CA LYS A 255 6.85 7.70 4.34
C LYS A 255 6.59 6.20 4.62
N ILE A 256 6.04 5.88 5.80
CA ILE A 256 5.62 4.52 6.18
C ILE A 256 4.25 4.30 5.54
N GLY A 257 4.21 3.57 4.43
CA GLY A 257 2.99 3.34 3.66
C GLY A 257 3.25 3.27 2.16
N GLN A 258 2.18 3.25 1.35
CA GLN A 258 2.22 3.00 -0.09
C GLN A 258 2.89 4.16 -0.85
N SER A 259 4.08 3.88 -1.38
CA SER A 259 4.86 4.85 -2.17
C SER A 259 4.19 5.20 -3.49
N ASP A 260 3.45 4.25 -4.08
CA ASP A 260 2.81 4.40 -5.38
C ASP A 260 1.74 5.48 -5.37
N ILE A 261 0.97 5.61 -4.26
CA ILE A 261 0.02 6.70 -4.06
C ILE A 261 0.75 8.05 -4.04
N ARG A 262 1.86 8.16 -3.28
CA ARG A 262 2.64 9.39 -3.21
C ARG A 262 3.21 9.79 -4.56
N LYS A 263 3.73 8.81 -5.31
CA LYS A 263 4.25 9.00 -6.67
C LYS A 263 3.18 9.50 -7.63
N ALA A 264 1.98 8.90 -7.60
CA ALA A 264 0.86 9.27 -8.46
C ALA A 264 0.36 10.70 -8.18
N LEU A 265 0.41 11.15 -6.93
CA LEU A 265 -0.12 12.46 -6.51
C LEU A 265 0.91 13.59 -6.57
N PHE A 266 2.20 13.30 -6.69
CA PHE A 266 3.24 14.33 -6.62
C PHE A 266 3.12 15.36 -7.75
N CYS A 267 3.12 14.94 -9.02
CA CYS A 267 2.99 15.83 -10.16
C CYS A 267 1.67 16.60 -10.18
N PRO A 268 0.49 15.96 -9.98
CA PRO A 268 -0.76 16.68 -9.80
C PRO A 268 -0.70 17.75 -8.72
N ALA A 269 -0.24 17.42 -7.52
CA ALA A 269 -0.15 18.38 -6.42
C ALA A 269 0.83 19.53 -6.71
N MET A 270 1.97 19.24 -7.33
CA MET A 270 2.95 20.25 -7.74
C MET A 270 2.34 21.23 -8.73
N ASN A 271 1.67 20.74 -9.78
CA ASN A 271 1.06 21.58 -10.82
C ASN A 271 -0.06 22.46 -10.28
N PHE A 272 -0.84 21.97 -9.33
CA PHE A 272 -1.92 22.73 -8.69
C PHE A 272 -1.42 23.66 -7.58
N ALA A 273 -0.27 23.38 -6.97
CA ALA A 273 0.32 24.27 -5.96
C ALA A 273 1.11 25.43 -6.61
N PHE A 274 1.98 25.13 -7.59
CA PHE A 274 2.97 26.08 -8.10
C PHE A 274 3.10 26.08 -9.62
N GLY A 275 2.47 25.14 -10.34
CA GLY A 275 2.55 24.99 -11.79
C GLY A 275 1.44 25.74 -12.54
N CYS A 276 1.07 25.20 -13.70
CA CYS A 276 0.10 25.80 -14.62
C CYS A 276 -1.33 25.97 -14.03
N TYR A 277 -1.68 25.17 -13.02
CA TYR A 277 -3.00 25.21 -12.36
C TYR A 277 -2.99 25.88 -10.98
N LYS A 278 -1.98 26.71 -10.68
CA LYS A 278 -1.83 27.40 -9.37
C LYS A 278 -3.01 28.30 -8.96
N ASN A 279 -3.77 28.81 -9.93
CA ASN A 279 -4.94 29.67 -9.69
C ASN A 279 -6.26 28.89 -9.67
N SER A 280 -6.23 27.65 -9.22
CA SER A 280 -7.37 26.74 -9.14
C SER A 280 -8.04 26.76 -7.75
N VAL A 281 -8.96 25.83 -7.56
CA VAL A 281 -9.69 25.59 -6.29
C VAL A 281 -8.79 25.41 -5.05
N TYR A 282 -7.53 25.07 -5.22
CA TYR A 282 -6.59 24.89 -4.11
C TYR A 282 -5.78 26.15 -3.79
N ARG A 283 -6.00 27.27 -4.50
CA ARG A 283 -5.21 28.50 -4.34
C ARG A 283 -5.24 29.04 -2.91
N SER A 284 -6.41 29.16 -2.30
CA SER A 284 -6.57 29.63 -0.92
C SER A 284 -5.82 28.75 0.09
N PHE A 285 -5.90 27.44 -0.09
CA PHE A 285 -5.16 26.49 0.75
C PHE A 285 -3.64 26.67 0.64
N VAL A 286 -3.13 26.84 -0.59
CA VAL A 286 -1.70 27.05 -0.86
C VAL A 286 -1.23 28.38 -0.30
N LEU A 287 -1.96 29.47 -0.53
CA LEU A 287 -1.62 30.81 -0.01
C LEU A 287 -1.53 30.83 1.52
N ARG A 288 -2.53 30.29 2.20
CA ARG A 288 -2.51 30.19 3.66
C ARG A 288 -1.24 29.49 4.20
N LEU A 289 -0.77 28.43 3.53
CA LEU A 289 0.45 27.72 3.94
C LEU A 289 1.71 28.53 3.61
N LEU A 290 1.72 29.33 2.53
CA LEU A 290 2.81 30.23 2.20
C LEU A 290 2.91 31.36 3.22
N GLU A 291 1.79 31.97 3.61
CA GLU A 291 1.70 33.00 4.66
C GLU A 291 2.20 32.49 6.02
N CYS A 292 1.97 31.17 6.31
CA CYS A 292 2.54 30.50 7.47
C CYS A 292 4.04 30.14 7.29
N GLY A 293 4.73 30.63 6.27
CA GLY A 293 6.16 30.39 6.04
C GLY A 293 6.51 28.94 5.69
N LYS A 294 5.57 28.10 5.21
CA LYS A 294 5.85 26.70 4.93
C LYS A 294 6.66 26.52 3.64
N PRO A 295 7.74 25.71 3.62
CA PRO A 295 8.52 25.43 2.42
C PRO A 295 7.66 24.78 1.31
N LYS A 296 8.01 25.01 0.04
CA LYS A 296 7.28 24.50 -1.15
C LYS A 296 7.00 23.00 -1.09
N MET A 297 8.00 22.17 -0.70
CA MET A 297 7.82 20.72 -0.57
C MET A 297 6.81 20.31 0.52
N VAL A 298 6.74 21.05 1.61
CA VAL A 298 5.73 20.85 2.67
C VAL A 298 4.34 21.15 2.13
N ILE A 299 4.19 22.23 1.35
CA ILE A 299 2.91 22.61 0.73
C ILE A 299 2.46 21.55 -0.28
N ILE A 300 3.35 21.08 -1.16
CA ILE A 300 3.05 20.00 -2.12
C ILE A 300 2.57 18.75 -1.37
N THR A 301 3.30 18.31 -0.33
CA THR A 301 2.92 17.11 0.43
C THR A 301 1.63 17.30 1.24
N ALA A 302 1.36 18.50 1.73
CA ALA A 302 0.07 18.85 2.36
C ALA A 302 -1.09 18.75 1.35
N LEU A 303 -0.89 19.24 0.12
CA LEU A 303 -1.88 19.10 -0.95
C LEU A 303 -2.06 17.64 -1.37
N MET A 304 -0.99 16.84 -1.49
CA MET A 304 -1.09 15.39 -1.73
C MET A 304 -1.96 14.72 -0.65
N ARG A 305 -1.74 15.04 0.62
CA ARG A 305 -2.56 14.53 1.72
C ARG A 305 -4.02 14.96 1.58
N LYS A 306 -4.28 16.22 1.24
CA LYS A 306 -5.64 16.71 1.00
C LYS A 306 -6.32 15.95 -0.14
N LEU A 307 -5.62 15.71 -1.24
CA LEU A 307 -6.13 14.94 -2.38
C LEU A 307 -6.48 13.48 -2.01
N VAL A 308 -5.65 12.79 -1.21
CA VAL A 308 -5.99 11.43 -0.72
C VAL A 308 -7.23 11.45 0.17
N THR A 309 -7.33 12.43 1.07
CA THR A 309 -8.49 12.52 1.98
C THR A 309 -9.78 12.82 1.24
N ILE A 310 -9.73 13.67 0.22
CA ILE A 310 -10.87 13.96 -0.65
C ILE A 310 -11.22 12.71 -1.48
N ALA A 311 -10.24 12.05 -2.10
CA ALA A 311 -10.46 10.84 -2.88
C ALA A 311 -11.13 9.74 -2.06
N GLN A 312 -10.66 9.50 -0.84
CA GLN A 312 -11.28 8.55 0.09
C GLN A 312 -12.73 8.92 0.42
N ALA A 313 -13.00 10.21 0.69
CA ALA A 313 -14.34 10.67 1.03
C ALA A 313 -15.31 10.58 -0.17
N VAL A 314 -14.84 10.89 -1.38
CA VAL A 314 -15.62 10.73 -2.63
C VAL A 314 -15.97 9.27 -2.86
N LEU A 315 -15.02 8.36 -2.72
CA LEU A 315 -15.27 6.92 -2.85
C LEU A 315 -16.22 6.39 -1.78
N GLN A 316 -16.04 6.78 -0.54
CA GLN A 316 -16.88 6.33 0.58
C GLN A 316 -18.33 6.82 0.48
N LYS A 317 -18.52 8.09 0.05
CA LYS A 317 -19.85 8.68 -0.12
C LYS A 317 -20.48 8.33 -1.47
N GLN A 318 -19.74 7.79 -2.42
CA GLN A 318 -20.16 7.54 -3.80
C GLN A 318 -20.80 8.77 -4.48
N THR A 319 -20.25 9.97 -4.18
CA THR A 319 -20.72 11.26 -4.72
C THR A 319 -19.59 11.98 -5.43
N ALA A 320 -19.92 12.70 -6.51
CA ALA A 320 -18.97 13.55 -7.22
C ALA A 320 -18.38 14.63 -6.30
N PHE A 321 -17.17 15.08 -6.63
CA PHE A 321 -16.52 16.16 -5.89
C PHE A 321 -17.37 17.44 -5.96
N ASN A 322 -17.58 18.05 -4.80
CA ASN A 322 -18.19 19.36 -4.66
C ASN A 322 -17.35 20.20 -3.69
N LEU A 323 -17.06 21.45 -4.07
CA LEU A 323 -16.24 22.38 -3.28
C LEU A 323 -16.79 22.60 -1.87
N ASP A 324 -18.10 22.84 -1.75
CA ASP A 324 -18.74 23.15 -0.48
C ASP A 324 -18.70 21.99 0.52
N THR A 325 -18.67 20.76 0.00
CA THR A 325 -18.69 19.54 0.82
C THR A 325 -17.29 19.07 1.20
N PHE A 326 -16.28 19.26 0.32
CA PHE A 326 -14.97 18.62 0.48
C PHE A 326 -13.82 19.60 0.75
N MET A 327 -14.07 20.91 0.71
CA MET A 327 -13.04 21.94 0.90
C MET A 327 -13.16 22.71 2.24
N LYS A 328 -14.17 22.42 3.02
CA LYS A 328 -14.32 22.95 4.40
C LYS A 328 -13.24 22.52 5.35
#